data_bda40147c94131e48cd23e889865989f
#
_entry.id   bda40147c94131e48cd23e889865989f
#
_cell.length_a   1.000
_cell.length_b   1.000
_cell.length_c   1.000
_cell.angle_alpha   90.00
_cell.angle_beta   90.00
_cell.angle_gamma   90.00
#
_symmetry.space_group_name_H-M   'P 1'
#
loop_
_entity.id
_entity.type
_entity.pdbx_description
1 polymer ?
#
loop_
_entity_poly.entity_id
_entity_poly.type
_entity_poly.pdbx_seq_one_letter_code
_entity_poly.pdbx_strand_id
1 'polypeptide(L)'
;MKLGTGKRMNKQISEISPKMTLPMFMIGLIIFVVVAINVIHDTLLVQNVDIGSLHWLTDYFGEPERKYGDGIWHNFMTFCAEIGEVKSVIYITLFLAIVLLFKHYKLSIWMVLTITSGTLLNYLIKQLIERQRPFNHLMRDHGYSFPSGHSNASTLLALILLIILIPLIKLKAIKIIAN
;
A
#
# COMPACT_ATOMS: atom_id res chain seq x y z
N MET A 1 25.45 22.92 -14.11
CA MET A 1 25.67 21.65 -13.38
C MET A 1 24.37 20.95 -12.96
N LYS A 2 23.36 20.85 -13.85
CA LYS A 2 22.01 20.30 -13.58
C LYS A 2 21.73 18.92 -14.23
N LEU A 3 22.63 18.40 -15.08
CA LEU A 3 22.39 17.14 -15.83
C LEU A 3 22.73 15.83 -15.10
N GLY A 4 23.43 15.89 -13.96
CA GLY A 4 23.95 14.69 -13.32
C GLY A 4 22.94 13.91 -12.46
N THR A 5 21.93 14.56 -11.92
CA THR A 5 20.97 13.95 -10.98
C THR A 5 19.91 13.11 -11.70
N GLY A 6 19.39 13.57 -12.81
CA GLY A 6 18.42 12.82 -13.61
C GLY A 6 19.02 11.55 -14.23
N LYS A 7 20.28 11.63 -14.67
CA LYS A 7 21.00 10.50 -15.29
C LYS A 7 21.34 9.40 -14.27
N ARG A 8 21.67 9.77 -13.00
CA ARG A 8 21.91 8.81 -11.92
C ARG A 8 20.62 8.14 -11.45
N MET A 9 19.52 8.88 -11.36
CA MET A 9 18.23 8.34 -10.98
C MET A 9 17.67 7.36 -12.05
N ASN A 10 17.81 7.72 -13.34
CA ASN A 10 17.48 6.80 -14.44
C ASN A 10 18.37 5.54 -14.42
N LYS A 11 19.63 5.65 -14.04
CA LYS A 11 20.54 4.50 -13.91
C LYS A 11 20.11 3.57 -12.76
N GLN A 12 19.71 4.10 -11.60
CA GLN A 12 19.25 3.28 -10.46
C GLN A 12 17.92 2.58 -10.74
N ILE A 13 17.00 3.23 -11.44
CA ILE A 13 15.73 2.60 -11.86
C ILE A 13 15.99 1.52 -12.92
N SER A 14 16.98 1.72 -13.79
CA SER A 14 17.38 0.72 -14.80
C SER A 14 18.17 -0.47 -14.23
N GLU A 15 18.65 -0.38 -13.00
CA GLU A 15 19.34 -1.47 -12.31
C GLU A 15 18.40 -2.51 -11.67
N ILE A 16 17.09 -2.24 -11.60
CA ILE A 16 16.10 -3.27 -11.26
C ILE A 16 15.99 -4.19 -12.48
N SER A 17 16.79 -5.25 -12.44
CA SER A 17 16.89 -6.19 -13.57
C SER A 17 15.53 -6.82 -13.85
N PRO A 18 15.01 -6.73 -15.09
CA PRO A 18 13.78 -7.44 -15.49
C PRO A 18 13.83 -8.95 -15.20
N LYS A 19 15.05 -9.51 -15.11
CA LYS A 19 15.29 -10.92 -14.77
C LYS A 19 14.88 -11.27 -13.33
N MET A 20 14.84 -10.29 -12.42
CA MET A 20 14.39 -10.51 -11.03
C MET A 20 12.93 -10.06 -10.81
N THR A 21 12.50 -9.00 -11.47
CA THR A 21 11.15 -8.46 -11.26
C THR A 21 10.06 -9.38 -11.82
N LEU A 22 10.30 -10.00 -12.97
CA LEU A 22 9.33 -10.91 -13.58
C LEU A 22 9.05 -12.15 -12.71
N PRO A 23 10.06 -12.91 -12.23
CA PRO A 23 9.82 -14.03 -11.31
C PRO A 23 9.11 -13.60 -10.02
N MET A 24 9.49 -12.48 -9.42
CA MET A 24 8.83 -11.97 -8.21
C MET A 24 7.37 -11.62 -8.46
N PHE A 25 7.06 -10.99 -9.59
CA PHE A 25 5.69 -10.72 -10.01
C PHE A 25 4.90 -12.01 -10.21
N MET A 26 5.46 -13.00 -10.89
CA MET A 26 4.80 -14.29 -11.11
C MET A 26 4.52 -15.03 -9.80
N ILE A 27 5.48 -15.05 -8.87
CA ILE A 27 5.30 -15.65 -7.55
C ILE A 27 4.18 -14.92 -6.80
N GLY A 28 4.20 -13.59 -6.77
CA GLY A 28 3.15 -12.78 -6.12
C GLY A 28 1.78 -13.03 -6.74
N LEU A 29 1.69 -13.13 -8.06
CA LEU A 29 0.46 -13.43 -8.77
C LEU A 29 -0.07 -14.82 -8.43
N ILE A 30 0.80 -15.84 -8.40
CA ILE A 30 0.42 -17.21 -8.02
C ILE A 30 -0.12 -17.24 -6.58
N ILE A 31 0.59 -16.62 -5.64
CA ILE A 31 0.14 -16.53 -4.24
C ILE A 31 -1.23 -15.83 -4.17
N PHE A 32 -1.40 -14.72 -4.87
CA PHE A 32 -2.66 -14.00 -4.91
C PHE A 32 -3.81 -14.85 -5.46
N VAL A 33 -3.58 -15.56 -6.58
CA VAL A 33 -4.59 -16.44 -7.19
C VAL A 33 -4.95 -17.58 -6.25
N VAL A 34 -3.97 -18.22 -5.61
CA VAL A 34 -4.23 -19.30 -4.63
C VAL A 34 -5.07 -18.77 -3.46
N VAL A 35 -4.73 -17.62 -2.91
CA VAL A 35 -5.51 -17.00 -1.82
C VAL A 35 -6.91 -16.64 -2.30
N ALA A 36 -7.05 -16.05 -3.49
CA ALA A 36 -8.34 -15.66 -4.05
C ALA A 36 -9.27 -16.86 -4.27
N ILE A 37 -8.74 -17.98 -4.78
CA ILE A 37 -9.51 -19.24 -4.95
C ILE A 37 -9.98 -19.73 -3.59
N ASN A 38 -9.12 -19.76 -2.57
CA ASN A 38 -9.50 -20.19 -1.23
C ASN A 38 -10.57 -19.28 -0.61
N VAL A 39 -10.48 -17.96 -0.85
CA VAL A 39 -11.48 -16.99 -0.41
C VAL A 39 -12.82 -17.17 -1.12
N ILE A 40 -12.82 -17.38 -2.45
CA ILE A 40 -14.05 -17.57 -3.24
C ILE A 40 -14.78 -18.84 -2.81
N HIS A 41 -14.04 -19.92 -2.50
CA HIS A 41 -14.62 -21.19 -2.07
C HIS A 41 -14.85 -21.28 -0.57
N ASP A 42 -14.59 -20.24 0.18
CA ASP A 42 -14.71 -20.17 1.65
C ASP A 42 -14.17 -21.42 2.36
N THR A 43 -12.93 -21.78 2.00
CA THR A 43 -12.29 -23.02 2.48
C THR A 43 -12.08 -23.01 4.00
N LEU A 44 -11.99 -24.19 4.61
CA LEU A 44 -11.70 -24.35 6.03
C LEU A 44 -10.43 -23.61 6.48
N LEU A 45 -9.44 -23.53 5.58
CA LEU A 45 -8.22 -22.78 5.85
C LEU A 45 -8.53 -21.28 6.05
N VAL A 46 -9.33 -20.69 5.17
CA VAL A 46 -9.72 -19.27 5.25
C VAL A 46 -10.58 -19.03 6.48
N GLN A 47 -11.58 -19.88 6.74
CA GLN A 47 -12.44 -19.78 7.91
C GLN A 47 -11.63 -19.85 9.22
N ASN A 48 -10.73 -20.83 9.34
CA ASN A 48 -9.89 -20.97 10.53
C ASN A 48 -8.93 -19.79 10.72
N VAL A 49 -8.32 -19.29 9.65
CA VAL A 49 -7.42 -18.12 9.73
C VAL A 49 -8.21 -16.86 10.09
N ASP A 50 -9.35 -16.62 9.46
CA ASP A 50 -10.15 -15.43 9.71
C ASP A 50 -10.76 -15.43 11.11
N ILE A 51 -11.48 -16.50 11.46
CA ILE A 51 -12.16 -16.62 12.77
C ILE A 51 -11.10 -16.67 13.88
N GLY A 52 -10.05 -17.48 13.70
CA GLY A 52 -8.99 -17.61 14.70
C GLY A 52 -8.23 -16.31 14.93
N SER A 53 -7.86 -15.59 13.85
CA SER A 53 -7.18 -14.29 13.99
C SER A 53 -8.10 -13.22 14.57
N LEU A 54 -9.38 -13.22 14.18
CA LEU A 54 -10.37 -12.29 14.70
C LEU A 54 -10.57 -12.47 16.21
N HIS A 55 -10.81 -13.69 16.68
CA HIS A 55 -10.94 -13.98 18.10
C HIS A 55 -9.67 -13.62 18.86
N TRP A 56 -8.50 -14.05 18.37
CA TRP A 56 -7.23 -13.74 19.03
C TRP A 56 -7.01 -12.23 19.17
N LEU A 57 -7.29 -11.45 18.11
CA LEU A 57 -7.15 -9.99 18.16
C LEU A 57 -8.17 -9.34 19.08
N THR A 58 -9.43 -9.78 19.05
CA THR A 58 -10.50 -9.23 19.89
C THR A 58 -10.27 -9.58 21.37
N ASP A 59 -9.83 -10.78 21.68
CA ASP A 59 -9.51 -11.21 23.06
C ASP A 59 -8.33 -10.43 23.63
N TYR A 60 -7.34 -10.06 22.80
CA TYR A 60 -6.14 -9.39 23.26
C TYR A 60 -6.26 -7.86 23.28
N PHE A 61 -6.91 -7.27 22.28
CA PHE A 61 -7.00 -5.81 22.08
C PHE A 61 -8.39 -5.23 22.31
N GLY A 62 -9.40 -6.05 22.52
CA GLY A 62 -10.81 -5.65 22.59
C GLY A 62 -11.47 -5.50 21.23
N GLU A 63 -12.71 -5.05 21.22
CA GLU A 63 -13.46 -4.79 19.98
C GLU A 63 -12.79 -3.70 19.13
N PRO A 64 -12.88 -3.80 17.79
CA PRO A 64 -12.22 -2.86 16.90
C PRO A 64 -12.83 -1.46 17.02
N GLU A 65 -12.06 -0.52 17.54
CA GLU A 65 -12.43 0.88 17.64
C GLU A 65 -11.41 1.78 16.93
N ARG A 66 -11.88 2.83 16.28
CA ARG A 66 -11.05 3.92 15.72
C ARG A 66 -11.36 5.22 16.44
N LYS A 67 -10.65 5.47 17.51
CA LYS A 67 -10.87 6.59 18.42
C LYS A 67 -9.53 7.09 18.95
N TYR A 68 -9.33 8.38 19.06
CA TYR A 68 -8.19 8.94 19.75
C TYR A 68 -8.55 9.10 21.23
N GLY A 69 -7.58 8.93 22.13
CA GLY A 69 -7.74 9.19 23.56
C GLY A 69 -7.36 8.07 24.51
N ASP A 70 -7.33 6.81 24.04
CA ASP A 70 -7.14 5.63 24.90
C ASP A 70 -5.66 5.20 25.08
N GLY A 71 -4.74 6.17 25.09
CA GLY A 71 -3.32 5.90 25.30
C GLY A 71 -2.47 5.99 24.03
N ILE A 72 -1.14 5.99 24.20
CA ILE A 72 -0.16 6.25 23.12
C ILE A 72 -0.25 5.14 22.05
N TRP A 73 -0.38 3.88 22.45
CA TRP A 73 -0.44 2.76 21.53
C TRP A 73 -1.70 2.79 20.66
N HIS A 74 -2.85 3.04 21.26
CA HIS A 74 -4.13 3.14 20.55
C HIS A 74 -4.14 4.31 19.57
N ASN A 75 -3.63 5.47 19.99
CA ASN A 75 -3.49 6.64 19.13
C ASN A 75 -2.55 6.38 17.95
N PHE A 76 -1.43 5.66 18.19
CA PHE A 76 -0.50 5.29 17.12
C PHE A 76 -1.16 4.35 16.11
N MET A 77 -1.89 3.32 16.55
CA MET A 77 -2.60 2.39 15.66
C MET A 77 -3.71 3.10 14.87
N THR A 78 -4.46 3.99 15.50
CA THR A 78 -5.49 4.82 14.85
C THR A 78 -4.86 5.72 13.78
N PHE A 79 -3.75 6.37 14.08
CA PHE A 79 -3.00 7.21 13.13
C PHE A 79 -2.48 6.40 11.94
N CYS A 80 -1.89 5.22 12.18
CA CYS A 80 -1.44 4.32 11.10
C CYS A 80 -2.60 3.87 10.22
N ALA A 81 -3.74 3.55 10.82
CA ALA A 81 -4.94 3.15 10.08
C ALA A 81 -5.49 4.30 9.21
N GLU A 82 -5.48 5.53 9.71
CA GLU A 82 -5.95 6.71 8.97
C GLU A 82 -5.02 7.09 7.81
N ILE A 83 -3.70 6.99 7.99
CA ILE A 83 -2.74 7.21 6.90
C ILE A 83 -2.88 6.15 5.82
N GLY A 84 -3.14 4.89 6.21
CA GLY A 84 -3.33 3.77 5.29
C GLY A 84 -4.68 3.77 4.58
N GLU A 85 -5.60 4.65 4.95
CA GLU A 85 -6.90 4.74 4.29
C GLU A 85 -6.76 5.21 2.84
N VAL A 86 -7.55 4.63 1.92
CA VAL A 86 -7.49 4.93 0.48
C VAL A 86 -7.56 6.43 0.20
N LYS A 87 -8.44 7.15 0.90
CA LYS A 87 -8.57 8.61 0.76
C LYS A 87 -7.30 9.34 1.16
N SER A 88 -6.71 8.99 2.30
CA SER A 88 -5.47 9.59 2.79
C SER A 88 -4.31 9.33 1.82
N VAL A 89 -4.20 8.11 1.31
CA VAL A 89 -3.19 7.75 0.30
C VAL A 89 -3.36 8.58 -0.98
N ILE A 90 -4.59 8.78 -1.43
CA ILE A 90 -4.87 9.65 -2.60
C ILE A 90 -4.41 11.08 -2.32
N TYR A 91 -4.76 11.66 -1.18
CA TYR A 91 -4.33 13.03 -0.83
C TYR A 91 -2.82 13.18 -0.72
N ILE A 92 -2.15 12.23 -0.05
CA ILE A 92 -0.68 12.20 0.06
C ILE A 92 -0.05 12.09 -1.34
N THR A 93 -0.59 11.23 -2.18
CA THR A 93 -0.10 11.03 -3.56
C THR A 93 -0.25 12.30 -4.39
N LEU A 94 -1.40 12.95 -4.34
CA LEU A 94 -1.64 14.22 -5.05
C LEU A 94 -0.72 15.32 -4.58
N PHE A 95 -0.52 15.47 -3.27
CA PHE A 95 0.42 16.42 -2.70
C PHE A 95 1.85 16.17 -3.21
N LEU A 96 2.33 14.94 -3.12
CA LEU A 96 3.65 14.57 -3.60
C LEU A 96 3.78 14.75 -5.12
N ALA A 97 2.72 14.45 -5.87
CA ALA A 97 2.70 14.63 -7.31
C ALA A 97 2.86 16.11 -7.70
N ILE A 98 2.16 17.01 -7.02
CA ILE A 98 2.28 18.46 -7.24
C ILE A 98 3.70 18.93 -6.92
N VAL A 99 4.28 18.51 -5.80
CA VAL A 99 5.66 18.86 -5.42
C VAL A 99 6.69 18.37 -6.45
N LEU A 100 6.50 17.16 -6.97
CA LEU A 100 7.39 16.55 -7.95
C LEU A 100 7.19 17.10 -9.38
N LEU A 101 6.01 17.62 -9.69
CA LEU A 101 5.65 18.08 -11.04
C LEU A 101 6.66 19.09 -11.62
N PHE A 102 7.12 20.04 -10.78
CA PHE A 102 8.00 21.11 -11.20
C PHE A 102 9.44 20.65 -11.54
N LYS A 103 9.91 19.55 -10.94
CA LYS A 103 11.30 19.06 -11.12
C LYS A 103 11.39 17.69 -11.78
N HIS A 104 10.38 16.86 -11.59
CA HIS A 104 10.37 15.44 -11.96
C HIS A 104 9.02 15.00 -12.50
N TYR A 105 8.47 15.73 -13.50
CA TYR A 105 7.11 15.51 -14.00
C TYR A 105 6.81 14.06 -14.44
N LYS A 106 7.80 13.37 -15.05
CA LYS A 106 7.64 11.96 -15.46
C LYS A 106 7.37 11.05 -14.27
N LEU A 107 8.07 11.31 -13.16
CA LEU A 107 7.92 10.57 -11.92
C LEU A 107 6.58 10.88 -11.25
N SER A 108 6.14 12.15 -11.28
CA SER A 108 4.82 12.57 -10.81
C SER A 108 3.71 11.85 -11.58
N ILE A 109 3.75 11.83 -12.90
CA ILE A 109 2.76 11.13 -13.74
C ILE A 109 2.76 9.63 -13.44
N TRP A 110 3.95 9.01 -13.41
CA TRP A 110 4.09 7.59 -13.11
C TRP A 110 3.47 7.23 -11.74
N MET A 111 3.72 8.03 -10.72
CA MET A 111 3.19 7.83 -9.37
C MET A 111 1.66 7.89 -9.35
N VAL A 112 1.07 8.90 -9.97
CA VAL A 112 -0.39 9.05 -10.07
C VAL A 112 -1.00 7.87 -10.82
N LEU A 113 -0.43 7.48 -11.95
CA LEU A 113 -0.91 6.32 -12.73
C LEU A 113 -0.83 5.03 -11.94
N THR A 114 0.25 4.80 -11.17
CA THR A 114 0.43 3.60 -10.36
C THR A 114 -0.63 3.51 -9.25
N ILE A 115 -0.86 4.59 -8.51
CA ILE A 115 -1.89 4.60 -7.44
C ILE A 115 -3.28 4.43 -8.04
N THR A 116 -3.60 5.17 -9.10
CA THR A 116 -4.93 5.12 -9.72
C THR A 116 -5.22 3.73 -10.29
N SER A 117 -4.28 3.15 -11.05
CA SER A 117 -4.47 1.82 -11.64
C SER A 117 -4.55 0.73 -10.56
N GLY A 118 -3.70 0.77 -9.53
CA GLY A 118 -3.73 -0.20 -8.44
C GLY A 118 -4.99 -0.11 -7.59
N THR A 119 -5.49 1.10 -7.33
CA THR A 119 -6.75 1.31 -6.61
C THR A 119 -7.95 0.85 -7.44
N LEU A 120 -7.97 1.18 -8.73
CA LEU A 120 -9.02 0.75 -9.65
C LEU A 120 -9.05 -0.79 -9.78
N LEU A 121 -7.89 -1.41 -9.94
CA LEU A 121 -7.79 -2.87 -10.02
C LEU A 121 -8.30 -3.54 -8.73
N ASN A 122 -7.91 -3.02 -7.56
CA ASN A 122 -8.42 -3.50 -6.28
C ASN A 122 -9.95 -3.38 -6.20
N TYR A 123 -10.52 -2.26 -6.63
CA TYR A 123 -11.97 -2.05 -6.67
C TYR A 123 -12.65 -3.07 -7.59
N LEU A 124 -12.15 -3.27 -8.81
CA LEU A 124 -12.71 -4.22 -9.76
C LEU A 124 -12.67 -5.66 -9.22
N ILE A 125 -11.56 -6.08 -8.62
CA ILE A 125 -11.44 -7.40 -8.01
C ILE A 125 -12.42 -7.57 -6.85
N LYS A 126 -12.62 -6.53 -6.02
CA LYS A 126 -13.64 -6.54 -4.96
C LYS A 126 -15.04 -6.81 -5.49
N GLN A 127 -15.41 -6.16 -6.59
CA GLN A 127 -16.72 -6.34 -7.21
C GLN A 127 -16.88 -7.72 -7.87
N LEU A 128 -15.78 -8.35 -8.28
CA LEU A 128 -15.82 -9.71 -8.85
C LEU A 128 -15.92 -10.79 -7.78
N ILE A 129 -15.27 -10.59 -6.63
CA ILE A 129 -15.21 -11.62 -5.56
C ILE A 129 -16.38 -11.49 -4.59
N GLU A 130 -16.88 -10.27 -4.35
CA GLU A 130 -18.05 -9.96 -3.51
C GLU A 130 -18.01 -10.54 -2.08
N ARG A 131 -16.80 -10.72 -1.51
CA ARG A 131 -16.65 -11.29 -0.18
C ARG A 131 -17.23 -10.38 0.89
N GLN A 132 -18.19 -10.90 1.67
CA GLN A 132 -18.78 -10.17 2.79
C GLN A 132 -17.75 -9.89 3.89
N ARG A 133 -18.01 -8.86 4.69
CA ARG A 133 -17.18 -8.54 5.86
C ARG A 133 -17.58 -9.38 7.06
N PRO A 134 -16.64 -9.63 8.00
CA PRO A 134 -16.97 -10.23 9.29
C PRO A 134 -18.04 -9.42 10.05
N PHE A 135 -18.77 -10.08 10.95
CA PHE A 135 -19.89 -9.47 11.68
C PHE A 135 -19.47 -8.32 12.62
N ASN A 136 -18.24 -8.33 13.14
CA ASN A 136 -17.70 -7.31 14.05
C ASN A 136 -16.79 -6.28 13.34
N HIS A 137 -17.00 -6.04 12.05
CA HIS A 137 -16.25 -4.99 11.35
C HIS A 137 -16.63 -3.59 11.83
N LEU A 138 -15.72 -2.61 11.63
CA LEU A 138 -16.01 -1.21 11.93
C LEU A 138 -17.20 -0.72 11.09
N MET A 139 -18.19 -0.07 11.73
CA MET A 139 -19.37 0.48 11.05
C MET A 139 -19.05 1.48 9.92
N ARG A 140 -17.84 2.07 9.94
CA ARG A 140 -17.35 3.00 8.91
C ARG A 140 -16.92 2.31 7.62
N ASP A 141 -16.68 0.99 7.69
CA ASP A 141 -16.14 0.23 6.58
C ASP A 141 -17.28 -0.36 5.74
N HIS A 142 -17.53 0.23 4.60
CA HIS A 142 -18.54 -0.23 3.66
C HIS A 142 -17.95 -1.05 2.52
N GLY A 143 -18.80 -1.88 1.90
CA GLY A 143 -18.45 -2.71 0.74
C GLY A 143 -17.72 -4.01 1.10
N TYR A 144 -17.23 -4.70 0.10
CA TYR A 144 -16.65 -6.03 0.21
C TYR A 144 -15.31 -6.05 0.94
N SER A 145 -14.97 -7.19 1.57
CA SER A 145 -13.78 -7.33 2.42
C SER A 145 -12.50 -7.63 1.65
N PHE A 146 -12.57 -8.37 0.55
CA PHE A 146 -11.38 -8.86 -0.18
C PHE A 146 -11.36 -8.36 -1.64
N PRO A 147 -10.19 -7.95 -2.15
CA PRO A 147 -8.93 -7.68 -1.45
C PRO A 147 -9.00 -6.45 -0.56
N SER A 148 -8.13 -6.36 0.47
CA SER A 148 -8.11 -5.22 1.39
C SER A 148 -7.70 -3.92 0.70
N GLY A 149 -8.57 -2.90 0.75
CA GLY A 149 -8.26 -1.57 0.20
C GLY A 149 -7.16 -0.85 0.97
N HIS A 150 -7.16 -0.94 2.31
CA HIS A 150 -6.12 -0.37 3.16
C HIS A 150 -4.74 -0.99 2.88
N SER A 151 -4.67 -2.33 2.85
CA SER A 151 -3.41 -3.03 2.56
C SER A 151 -2.87 -2.69 1.17
N ASN A 152 -3.73 -2.66 0.16
CA ASN A 152 -3.34 -2.27 -1.20
C ASN A 152 -2.82 -0.82 -1.26
N ALA A 153 -3.58 0.14 -0.73
CA ALA A 153 -3.23 1.55 -0.77
C ALA A 153 -1.94 1.84 0.02
N SER A 154 -1.81 1.31 1.24
CA SER A 154 -0.62 1.46 2.08
C SER A 154 0.62 0.86 1.42
N THR A 155 0.50 -0.34 0.83
CA THR A 155 1.61 -1.00 0.14
C THR A 155 2.08 -0.20 -1.08
N LEU A 156 1.13 0.27 -1.90
CA LEU A 156 1.46 1.09 -3.07
C LEU A 156 2.14 2.39 -2.64
N LEU A 157 1.63 3.07 -1.61
CA LEU A 157 2.25 4.29 -1.08
C LEU A 157 3.66 4.01 -0.56
N ALA A 158 3.83 2.96 0.26
CA ALA A 158 5.12 2.59 0.81
C ALA A 158 6.15 2.30 -0.30
N LEU A 159 5.79 1.52 -1.31
CA LEU A 159 6.66 1.21 -2.45
C LEU A 159 7.05 2.49 -3.23
N ILE A 160 6.08 3.37 -3.48
CA ILE A 160 6.34 4.65 -4.14
C ILE A 160 7.29 5.51 -3.31
N LEU A 161 7.07 5.63 -2.00
CA LEU A 161 7.95 6.37 -1.12
C LEU A 161 9.37 5.78 -1.10
N LEU A 162 9.51 4.47 -1.06
CA LEU A 162 10.79 3.78 -1.13
C LEU A 162 11.52 4.06 -2.46
N ILE A 163 10.83 3.95 -3.59
CA ILE A 163 11.42 4.14 -4.91
C ILE A 163 11.79 5.60 -5.18
N ILE A 164 11.00 6.55 -4.67
CA ILE A 164 11.18 7.99 -4.92
C ILE A 164 12.00 8.68 -3.83
N LEU A 165 11.62 8.51 -2.57
CA LEU A 165 12.21 9.27 -1.46
C LEU A 165 13.61 8.78 -1.11
N ILE A 166 13.87 7.50 -1.06
CA ILE A 166 15.18 6.98 -0.68
C ILE A 166 16.28 7.46 -1.63
N PRO A 167 16.14 7.37 -2.96
CA PRO A 167 17.14 7.91 -3.88
C PRO A 167 17.32 9.43 -3.75
N LEU A 168 16.24 10.18 -3.53
CA LEU A 168 16.31 11.63 -3.36
C LEU A 168 17.04 12.04 -2.09
N ILE A 169 16.82 11.34 -0.97
CA ILE A 169 17.50 11.59 0.31
C ILE A 169 18.98 11.23 0.20
N LYS A 170 19.32 10.06 -0.35
CA LYS A 170 20.72 9.62 -0.54
C LYS A 170 21.50 10.61 -1.40
N LEU A 171 20.90 11.12 -2.48
CA LEU A 171 21.55 12.12 -3.34
C LEU A 171 21.79 13.47 -2.63
N LYS A 172 20.89 13.88 -1.71
CA LYS A 172 21.08 15.09 -0.91
C LYS A 172 22.16 14.88 0.16
N ALA A 173 22.12 13.76 0.89
CA ALA A 173 23.11 13.45 1.92
C ALA A 173 24.54 13.38 1.35
N ILE A 174 24.74 12.74 0.21
CA ILE A 174 26.04 12.69 -0.48
C ILE A 174 26.52 14.08 -0.87
N LYS A 175 25.63 14.99 -1.27
CA LYS A 175 26.01 16.37 -1.61
C LYS A 175 26.40 17.22 -0.41
N ILE A 176 25.78 16.96 0.76
CA ILE A 176 26.10 17.69 2.00
C ILE A 176 27.46 17.25 2.54
N ILE A 177 27.80 15.95 2.42
CA ILE A 177 29.08 15.38 2.90
C ILE A 177 30.25 15.75 1.96
N ALA A 178 29.97 16.04 0.68
CA ALA A 178 30.99 16.34 -0.33
C ALA A 178 31.27 17.85 -0.50
N ASN A 179 30.63 18.73 0.26
CA ASN A 179 30.88 20.17 0.41
C ASN A 179 31.47 20.51 1.76
#